data_ec36c5cb7a75a748bb5396c19c98d291
#
_entry.id   ec36c5cb7a75a748bb5396c19c98d291
#
_cell.length_a   1.000
_cell.length_b   1.000
_cell.length_c   1.000
_cell.angle_alpha   90.00
_cell.angle_beta   90.00
_cell.angle_gamma   90.00
#
_symmetry.space_group_name_H-M   'P 1'
#
loop_
_entity.id
_entity.type
_entity.pdbx_description
1 polymer ?
#
loop_
_entity_poly.entity_id
_entity_poly.type
_entity_poly.pdbx_seq_one_letter_code
_entity_poly.pdbx_strand_id
1 'polypeptide(L)'
;VQGTKHSLEQGAKEAGIEATLPVPVAMMVDEYLWFEPAEKIRLESWRGDELLPGVGLVDSEGHVLQQSLQYVSAQSLKQANIIDTGRISGIVHSLSVFDIALEPSVSWIRAEPMFTIDNNYARSHMAITGSYSVRSHFTTDLDGSGQIVAVADSGLDEDHGDFGTRIIESKDVIGDGSTADTWSGHGTHVACTVLGDGTRGPYAGVAPAAELYFQAMENDNTGNFVSPSLNYLFNDAYGKGARIHTNSWGSSQTSDQGKYTSESEDVDDRANYYDRFYNNVEGLSILFASGNDGSGSGTVNSPGTAKNAITVGSHLNRGGSAPNLIWDSSSRGPTDDQRIKPDIVAPGAYVRSCKAQEANDVVGTWEDTYYVEYSGTSMATPNAAGAAALIREYILEIAERPAPQGSLVKALLVLGARDVGARDIPNNDEGWGRVDLKESLAPGNGRGIWVDDRSIMSHTGHLKSYTFNVTDSGQPLKAVLAWSDERGSRFSTNQLVNNLNLEVEKPDGTLYKGNYFSQGRSIQGGDYDATNNLEVVLIDNAESGIWTIRVKDGGHGGSYAQPYALAVSGMG
;
A
#
# COMPACT_ATOMS: atom_id res chain seq x y z
N VAL A 1 -29.40 -10.13 -1.32
CA VAL A 1 -30.69 -9.53 -1.64
C VAL A 1 -31.89 -10.38 -1.18
N GLN A 2 -31.82 -11.72 -1.11
CA GLN A 2 -32.92 -12.53 -0.55
C GLN A 2 -33.04 -12.46 0.98
N GLY A 3 -32.01 -12.02 1.70
CA GLY A 3 -32.09 -11.73 3.13
C GLY A 3 -32.73 -10.40 3.47
N THR A 4 -32.85 -9.49 2.53
CA THR A 4 -33.17 -8.08 2.76
C THR A 4 -34.63 -7.85 3.17
N LYS A 5 -35.59 -8.58 2.61
CA LYS A 5 -37.02 -8.37 2.94
C LYS A 5 -37.31 -8.70 4.42
N HIS A 6 -36.75 -9.80 4.91
CA HIS A 6 -36.94 -10.22 6.31
C HIS A 6 -36.23 -9.27 7.28
N SER A 7 -35.02 -8.81 6.92
CA SER A 7 -34.26 -7.83 7.69
C SER A 7 -34.94 -6.46 7.71
N LEU A 8 -35.54 -6.05 6.59
CA LEU A 8 -36.30 -4.81 6.45
C LEU A 8 -37.59 -4.82 7.32
N GLU A 9 -38.32 -5.90 7.26
CA GLU A 9 -39.55 -6.08 8.08
C GLU A 9 -39.19 -6.15 9.58
N GLN A 10 -38.05 -6.73 9.93
CA GLN A 10 -37.58 -6.80 11.31
C GLN A 10 -37.10 -5.44 11.82
N GLY A 11 -36.32 -4.71 11.01
CA GLY A 11 -35.84 -3.36 11.34
C GLY A 11 -37.00 -2.36 11.44
N ALA A 12 -38.00 -2.44 10.54
CA ALA A 12 -39.21 -1.64 10.61
C ALA A 12 -39.99 -1.93 11.90
N LYS A 13 -40.07 -3.19 12.32
CA LYS A 13 -40.72 -3.61 13.56
C LYS A 13 -39.98 -3.14 14.81
N GLU A 14 -38.64 -3.16 14.78
CA GLU A 14 -37.80 -2.64 15.86
C GLU A 14 -37.86 -1.11 15.94
N ALA A 15 -38.08 -0.42 14.81
CA ALA A 15 -38.33 1.01 14.76
C ALA A 15 -39.77 1.43 15.05
N GLY A 16 -40.67 0.49 15.35
CA GLY A 16 -42.08 0.77 15.65
C GLY A 16 -42.94 1.10 14.41
N ILE A 17 -42.52 0.71 13.24
CA ILE A 17 -43.24 0.93 11.97
C ILE A 17 -44.02 -0.36 11.64
N GLU A 18 -45.37 -0.33 11.77
CA GLU A 18 -46.23 -1.40 11.30
C GLU A 18 -46.47 -1.28 9.78
N ALA A 19 -45.55 -1.81 8.97
CA ALA A 19 -45.77 -1.90 7.52
C ALA A 19 -45.09 -3.12 6.93
N THR A 20 -45.83 -3.91 6.16
CA THR A 20 -45.32 -4.91 5.23
C THR A 20 -44.83 -4.18 3.96
N LEU A 21 -43.55 -4.05 3.82
CA LEU A 21 -42.96 -3.41 2.64
C LEU A 21 -43.19 -4.27 1.39
N PRO A 22 -43.61 -3.67 0.27
CA PRO A 22 -43.70 -4.38 -1.01
C PRO A 22 -42.32 -4.92 -1.42
N VAL A 23 -42.29 -6.10 -2.05
CA VAL A 23 -41.01 -6.73 -2.52
C VAL A 23 -40.11 -5.79 -3.31
N PRO A 24 -40.60 -4.90 -4.19
CA PRO A 24 -39.76 -3.93 -4.88
C PRO A 24 -39.01 -2.96 -3.95
N VAL A 25 -39.66 -2.50 -2.87
CA VAL A 25 -39.05 -1.57 -1.91
C VAL A 25 -37.94 -2.24 -1.12
N ALA A 26 -38.13 -3.51 -0.76
CA ALA A 26 -37.13 -4.30 -0.06
C ALA A 26 -35.81 -4.49 -0.88
N MET A 27 -35.90 -4.39 -2.21
CA MET A 27 -34.75 -4.46 -3.12
C MET A 27 -34.10 -3.10 -3.43
N MET A 28 -34.74 -2.02 -2.99
CA MET A 28 -34.32 -0.65 -3.34
C MET A 28 -33.40 0.01 -2.31
N VAL A 29 -33.27 -0.56 -1.12
CA VAL A 29 -32.51 0.03 0.00
C VAL A 29 -31.20 -0.73 0.17
N ASP A 30 -30.11 0.00 0.12
CA ASP A 30 -28.77 -0.54 0.36
C ASP A 30 -28.63 -0.98 1.81
N GLU A 31 -28.05 -2.17 2.07
CA GLU A 31 -27.88 -2.74 3.40
C GLU A 31 -27.05 -1.85 4.35
N TYR A 32 -26.16 -1.01 3.80
CA TYR A 32 -25.38 -0.05 4.61
C TYR A 32 -26.22 1.04 5.26
N LEU A 33 -27.41 1.31 4.79
CA LEU A 33 -28.32 2.28 5.40
C LEU A 33 -28.91 1.83 6.75
N TRP A 34 -28.72 0.55 7.12
CA TRP A 34 -29.27 -0.03 8.35
C TRP A 34 -28.39 0.16 9.58
N PHE A 35 -27.10 0.30 9.40
CA PHE A 35 -26.11 0.21 10.48
C PHE A 35 -25.49 1.56 10.86
N GLU A 36 -25.65 2.57 10.01
CA GLU A 36 -25.17 3.92 10.28
C GLU A 36 -26.33 4.92 10.11
N PRO A 37 -26.41 5.98 10.92
CA PRO A 37 -27.35 7.07 10.66
C PRO A 37 -26.93 7.70 9.33
N ALA A 38 -27.56 7.28 8.24
CA ALA A 38 -27.25 7.78 6.90
C ALA A 38 -27.55 9.28 6.87
N GLU A 39 -26.51 10.07 6.93
CA GLU A 39 -26.62 11.52 6.84
C GLU A 39 -26.85 11.98 5.40
N LYS A 40 -26.38 11.18 4.43
CA LYS A 40 -26.55 11.44 3.00
C LYS A 40 -27.00 10.19 2.27
N ILE A 41 -28.04 10.34 1.47
CA ILE A 41 -28.53 9.30 0.57
C ILE A 41 -28.63 9.83 -0.86
N ARG A 42 -28.55 8.92 -1.81
CA ARG A 42 -28.80 9.17 -3.21
C ARG A 42 -30.10 8.51 -3.63
N LEU A 43 -30.99 9.26 -4.24
CA LEU A 43 -32.24 8.76 -4.82
C LEU A 43 -32.04 8.60 -6.33
N GLU A 44 -32.31 7.41 -6.83
CA GLU A 44 -32.25 7.14 -8.29
C GLU A 44 -33.62 6.64 -8.76
N SER A 45 -34.15 7.27 -9.80
CA SER A 45 -35.32 6.78 -10.53
C SER A 45 -34.85 6.20 -11.86
N TRP A 46 -35.18 4.94 -12.11
CA TRP A 46 -34.79 4.28 -13.34
C TRP A 46 -35.93 3.52 -13.97
N ARG A 47 -36.33 3.91 -15.19
CA ARG A 47 -37.18 3.12 -16.09
C ARG A 47 -36.78 3.45 -17.51
N GLY A 48 -35.82 2.72 -18.06
CA GLY A 48 -35.48 2.87 -19.46
C GLY A 48 -35.38 4.33 -19.94
N ASP A 49 -35.84 4.62 -21.11
CA ASP A 49 -35.82 5.97 -21.68
C ASP A 49 -37.05 6.82 -21.31
N GLU A 50 -37.95 6.35 -20.44
CA GLU A 50 -39.13 7.06 -19.98
C GLU A 50 -38.98 7.57 -18.55
N LEU A 51 -39.15 8.86 -18.37
CA LEU A 51 -39.19 9.52 -17.09
C LEU A 51 -40.52 9.25 -16.37
N LEU A 52 -40.37 8.90 -15.09
CA LEU A 52 -41.55 8.73 -14.25
C LEU A 52 -42.14 10.09 -13.87
N PRO A 53 -43.46 10.26 -13.96
CA PRO A 53 -44.12 11.44 -13.42
C PRO A 53 -43.88 11.54 -11.92
N GLY A 54 -43.28 12.64 -11.47
CA GLY A 54 -43.04 12.88 -10.06
C GLY A 54 -41.56 12.96 -9.63
N VAL A 55 -40.63 12.28 -10.34
CA VAL A 55 -39.20 12.57 -10.31
C VAL A 55 -38.91 13.24 -11.64
N GLY A 56 -39.21 14.50 -11.72
CA GLY A 56 -39.22 15.18 -12.99
C GLY A 56 -37.84 15.33 -13.58
N LEU A 57 -37.78 15.17 -14.91
CA LEU A 57 -36.76 15.84 -15.67
C LEU A 57 -36.76 17.28 -15.27
N VAL A 58 -35.60 17.74 -14.99
CA VAL A 58 -35.33 19.14 -15.05
C VAL A 58 -35.30 19.50 -16.52
N ASP A 59 -36.15 20.44 -16.93
CA ASP A 59 -35.82 21.17 -18.13
C ASP A 59 -34.49 21.88 -17.90
N SER A 60 -33.87 22.41 -18.94
CA SER A 60 -32.62 23.16 -18.84
C SER A 60 -32.66 24.34 -17.82
N GLU A 61 -33.78 24.56 -17.14
CA GLU A 61 -34.05 25.66 -16.21
C GLU A 61 -34.38 25.18 -14.78
N GLY A 62 -34.47 23.90 -14.49
CA GLY A 62 -34.60 23.36 -13.12
C GLY A 62 -36.01 23.36 -12.53
N HIS A 63 -37.05 23.71 -13.28
CA HIS A 63 -38.42 23.91 -12.75
C HIS A 63 -39.12 22.64 -12.29
N VAL A 64 -38.77 21.50 -12.85
CA VAL A 64 -39.50 20.22 -12.57
C VAL A 64 -39.08 19.61 -11.24
N LEU A 65 -37.88 19.90 -10.74
CA LEU A 65 -37.42 19.39 -9.44
C LEU A 65 -38.17 19.97 -8.25
N GLN A 66 -38.65 21.20 -8.38
CA GLN A 66 -39.49 21.78 -7.33
C GLN A 66 -40.81 21.00 -7.14
N GLN A 67 -41.34 20.40 -8.19
CA GLN A 67 -42.54 19.55 -8.07
C GLN A 67 -42.23 18.18 -7.49
N SER A 68 -41.08 17.58 -7.81
CA SER A 68 -40.66 16.29 -7.29
C SER A 68 -40.32 16.34 -5.81
N LEU A 69 -39.72 17.43 -5.33
CA LEU A 69 -39.44 17.68 -3.91
C LEU A 69 -40.70 17.93 -3.08
N GLN A 70 -41.84 18.24 -3.70
CA GLN A 70 -43.12 18.38 -2.97
C GLN A 70 -43.72 17.04 -2.54
N TYR A 71 -43.34 15.93 -3.17
CA TYR A 71 -43.79 14.58 -2.82
C TYR A 71 -42.93 13.93 -1.73
N VAL A 72 -41.65 14.25 -1.67
CA VAL A 72 -40.81 13.88 -0.53
C VAL A 72 -40.95 15.00 0.51
N SER A 73 -41.60 14.72 1.62
CA SER A 73 -41.91 15.76 2.59
C SER A 73 -40.65 16.59 2.91
N ALA A 74 -40.75 17.90 2.88
CA ALA A 74 -39.63 18.83 3.16
C ALA A 74 -38.98 18.61 4.56
N GLN A 75 -39.58 17.78 5.40
CA GLN A 75 -39.06 17.37 6.69
C GLN A 75 -38.13 16.15 6.59
N SER A 76 -38.21 15.37 5.51
CA SER A 76 -37.42 14.13 5.31
C SER A 76 -36.06 14.40 4.65
N LEU A 77 -35.93 15.48 3.88
CA LEU A 77 -34.68 15.90 3.24
C LEU A 77 -34.24 17.26 3.79
N LYS A 78 -33.15 17.28 4.52
CA LYS A 78 -32.57 18.52 5.08
C LYS A 78 -31.79 19.33 4.03
N GLN A 79 -31.22 18.66 3.06
CA GLN A 79 -30.47 19.27 1.96
C GLN A 79 -30.56 18.36 0.73
N ALA A 80 -31.02 18.89 -0.38
CA ALA A 80 -31.15 18.16 -1.63
C ALA A 80 -30.32 18.83 -2.74
N ASN A 81 -29.57 18.04 -3.49
CA ASN A 81 -28.82 18.47 -4.66
C ASN A 81 -29.24 17.64 -5.87
N ILE A 82 -29.39 18.29 -7.00
CA ILE A 82 -29.59 17.63 -8.29
C ILE A 82 -28.24 17.19 -8.81
N ILE A 83 -28.12 15.91 -9.14
CA ILE A 83 -26.90 15.36 -9.71
C ILE A 83 -27.02 15.29 -11.24
N ASP A 84 -28.13 14.75 -11.73
CA ASP A 84 -28.49 14.65 -13.14
C ASP A 84 -30.00 14.41 -13.30
N THR A 85 -30.44 14.19 -14.54
CA THR A 85 -31.83 13.84 -14.82
C THR A 85 -32.16 12.48 -14.20
N GLY A 86 -32.96 12.49 -13.14
CA GLY A 86 -33.43 11.28 -12.45
C GLY A 86 -32.63 10.92 -11.20
N ARG A 87 -31.64 11.75 -10.80
CA ARG A 87 -30.87 11.53 -9.57
C ARG A 87 -30.89 12.73 -8.64
N ILE A 88 -31.21 12.50 -7.39
CA ILE A 88 -31.25 13.51 -6.34
C ILE A 88 -30.42 12.99 -5.16
N SER A 89 -29.57 13.82 -4.58
CA SER A 89 -28.93 13.54 -3.31
C SER A 89 -29.43 14.46 -2.21
N GLY A 90 -29.44 13.98 -0.97
CA GLY A 90 -29.84 14.79 0.15
C GLY A 90 -29.50 14.15 1.49
N ILE A 91 -29.56 14.96 2.55
CA ILE A 91 -29.39 14.49 3.92
C ILE A 91 -30.76 14.12 4.47
N VAL A 92 -30.90 12.88 4.96
CA VAL A 92 -32.17 12.39 5.49
C VAL A 92 -31.94 11.69 6.83
N HIS A 93 -32.92 11.83 7.71
CA HIS A 93 -32.91 11.04 8.95
C HIS A 93 -33.18 9.55 8.60
N SER A 94 -32.48 8.63 9.26
CA SER A 94 -32.57 7.18 8.99
C SER A 94 -34.00 6.64 8.96
N LEU A 95 -34.87 7.12 9.83
CA LEU A 95 -36.28 6.72 9.84
C LEU A 95 -37.08 7.22 8.62
N SER A 96 -36.64 8.30 7.98
CA SER A 96 -37.32 8.85 6.80
C SER A 96 -36.95 8.11 5.50
N VAL A 97 -35.96 7.21 5.51
CA VAL A 97 -35.59 6.39 4.36
C VAL A 97 -36.79 5.53 3.90
N PHE A 98 -37.59 5.04 4.83
CA PHE A 98 -38.78 4.24 4.53
C PHE A 98 -39.86 5.06 3.85
N ASP A 99 -40.10 6.28 4.33
CA ASP A 99 -41.11 7.17 3.73
C ASP A 99 -40.73 7.49 2.28
N ILE A 100 -39.44 7.73 2.04
CA ILE A 100 -38.90 7.98 0.69
C ILE A 100 -39.00 6.72 -0.19
N ALA A 101 -38.70 5.54 0.36
CA ALA A 101 -38.75 4.28 -0.39
C ALA A 101 -40.19 3.89 -0.80
N LEU A 102 -41.20 4.41 -0.12
CA LEU A 102 -42.61 4.17 -0.45
C LEU A 102 -43.13 5.10 -1.58
N GLU A 103 -42.37 6.12 -1.95
CA GLU A 103 -42.76 7.01 -3.04
C GLU A 103 -42.71 6.27 -4.38
N PRO A 104 -43.80 6.26 -5.18
CA PRO A 104 -43.85 5.51 -6.43
C PRO A 104 -42.81 5.92 -7.48
N SER A 105 -42.30 7.15 -7.35
CA SER A 105 -41.31 7.72 -8.24
C SER A 105 -39.86 7.32 -7.90
N VAL A 106 -39.64 6.70 -6.74
CA VAL A 106 -38.32 6.27 -6.29
C VAL A 106 -38.08 4.82 -6.69
N SER A 107 -37.09 4.58 -7.52
CA SER A 107 -36.71 3.24 -8.01
C SER A 107 -35.57 2.61 -7.21
N TRP A 108 -34.70 3.43 -6.64
CA TRP A 108 -33.53 3.00 -5.89
C TRP A 108 -33.13 4.05 -4.84
N ILE A 109 -32.73 3.57 -3.65
CA ILE A 109 -32.12 4.39 -2.61
C ILE A 109 -30.83 3.73 -2.19
N ARG A 110 -29.74 4.50 -2.19
CA ARG A 110 -28.45 4.06 -1.65
C ARG A 110 -27.81 5.17 -0.83
N ALA A 111 -26.93 4.80 0.06
CA ALA A 111 -26.03 5.78 0.66
C ALA A 111 -25.30 6.53 -0.45
N GLU A 112 -25.22 7.84 -0.35
CA GLU A 112 -24.35 8.59 -1.27
C GLU A 112 -22.92 8.08 -1.02
N PRO A 113 -22.24 7.53 -2.03
CA PRO A 113 -20.84 7.20 -1.85
C PRO A 113 -20.13 8.51 -1.47
N MET A 114 -19.51 8.53 -0.31
CA MET A 114 -18.64 9.63 0.06
C MET A 114 -17.45 9.55 -0.86
N PHE A 115 -17.48 10.34 -1.95
CA PHE A 115 -16.32 10.55 -2.79
C PHE A 115 -15.37 11.43 -2.00
N THR A 116 -14.40 10.83 -1.40
CA THR A 116 -13.29 11.50 -0.77
C THR A 116 -12.08 11.27 -1.65
N ILE A 117 -11.17 12.17 -1.60
CA ILE A 117 -9.93 12.27 -2.34
C ILE A 117 -9.08 11.03 -2.03
N ASP A 118 -9.06 10.01 -2.91
CA ASP A 118 -8.59 8.67 -2.59
C ASP A 118 -7.05 8.57 -2.48
N ASN A 119 -6.25 9.37 -3.20
CA ASN A 119 -4.81 9.48 -2.90
C ASN A 119 -4.56 10.22 -1.58
N ASN A 120 -5.46 11.09 -1.17
CA ASN A 120 -5.44 11.69 0.15
C ASN A 120 -5.65 10.64 1.25
N TYR A 121 -6.44 9.60 1.00
CA TYR A 121 -6.53 8.45 1.91
C TYR A 121 -5.25 7.65 1.95
N ALA A 122 -4.63 7.34 0.81
CA ALA A 122 -3.39 6.59 0.76
C ALA A 122 -2.33 7.23 1.65
N ARG A 123 -2.14 8.55 1.53
CA ARG A 123 -1.21 9.31 2.37
C ARG A 123 -1.63 9.31 3.85
N SER A 124 -2.91 9.40 4.16
CA SER A 124 -3.40 9.35 5.54
C SER A 124 -3.36 7.94 6.13
N HIS A 125 -3.66 6.91 5.33
CA HIS A 125 -3.58 5.51 5.75
C HIS A 125 -2.15 5.09 6.09
N MET A 126 -1.16 5.64 5.39
CA MET A 126 0.26 5.44 5.68
C MET A 126 0.81 6.45 6.73
N ALA A 127 -0.06 7.20 7.40
CA ALA A 127 0.28 8.19 8.41
C ALA A 127 1.28 9.27 7.93
N ILE A 128 1.19 9.68 6.66
CA ILE A 128 2.00 10.76 6.07
C ILE A 128 1.33 12.11 6.29
N THR A 129 0.01 12.19 6.12
CA THR A 129 -0.80 13.38 6.31
C THR A 129 -1.88 13.17 7.37
N GLY A 130 -2.45 14.25 7.89
CA GLY A 130 -3.49 14.21 8.94
C GLY A 130 -2.95 14.52 10.33
N SER A 131 -3.80 14.45 11.34
CA SER A 131 -3.46 14.78 12.74
C SER A 131 -2.49 13.79 13.40
N TYR A 132 -2.55 12.52 12.98
CA TYR A 132 -1.59 11.49 13.36
C TYR A 132 -0.72 11.17 12.13
N SER A 133 0.35 11.93 11.95
CA SER A 133 1.18 11.80 10.75
C SER A 133 2.63 12.15 11.02
N VAL A 134 3.51 11.72 10.11
CA VAL A 134 4.92 12.09 10.16
C VAL A 134 5.10 13.59 9.95
N ARG A 135 4.32 14.22 9.07
CA ARG A 135 4.35 15.68 8.81
C ARG A 135 4.00 16.53 10.02
N SER A 136 3.15 16.05 10.90
CA SER A 136 2.81 16.78 12.14
C SER A 136 3.92 16.72 13.20
N HIS A 137 4.94 15.90 13.01
CA HIS A 137 6.00 15.68 13.99
C HIS A 137 7.28 16.47 13.66
N PHE A 138 7.68 16.52 12.40
CA PHE A 138 8.90 17.22 11.99
C PHE A 138 8.61 18.67 11.60
N THR A 139 9.58 19.55 11.83
CA THR A 139 9.52 20.98 11.45
C THR A 139 9.69 21.17 9.94
N THR A 140 10.27 20.22 9.25
CA THR A 140 10.39 20.14 7.80
C THR A 140 9.41 19.08 7.29
N ASP A 141 8.64 19.43 6.26
CA ASP A 141 7.78 18.49 5.58
C ASP A 141 8.65 17.47 4.83
N LEU A 142 8.45 16.18 5.11
CA LEU A 142 8.98 15.11 4.28
C LEU A 142 8.09 15.00 3.03
N ASP A 143 8.65 15.26 1.87
CA ASP A 143 7.93 15.27 0.59
C ASP A 143 8.66 14.57 -0.57
N GLY A 144 9.81 13.96 -0.27
CA GLY A 144 10.65 13.25 -1.24
C GLY A 144 11.74 14.12 -1.86
N SER A 145 11.94 15.36 -1.38
CA SER A 145 12.99 16.24 -1.86
C SER A 145 14.35 15.56 -1.89
N GLY A 146 15.10 15.77 -2.97
CA GLY A 146 16.43 15.19 -3.17
C GLY A 146 16.44 13.68 -3.46
N GLN A 147 15.28 13.03 -3.59
CA GLN A 147 15.19 11.62 -3.95
C GLN A 147 14.84 11.45 -5.43
N ILE A 148 15.52 10.52 -6.09
CA ILE A 148 15.20 10.08 -7.44
C ILE A 148 14.58 8.69 -7.36
N VAL A 149 13.35 8.55 -7.87
CA VAL A 149 12.64 7.27 -7.97
C VAL A 149 12.63 6.81 -9.42
N ALA A 150 13.11 5.60 -9.67
CA ALA A 150 12.96 4.95 -10.95
C ALA A 150 11.64 4.18 -11.01
N VAL A 151 10.92 4.36 -12.11
CA VAL A 151 9.71 3.62 -12.43
C VAL A 151 9.93 2.90 -13.76
N ALA A 152 9.86 1.57 -13.77
CA ALA A 152 9.85 0.78 -14.99
C ALA A 152 8.43 0.25 -15.23
N ASP A 153 7.77 0.71 -16.27
CA ASP A 153 6.36 0.41 -16.52
C ASP A 153 6.00 0.58 -18.01
N SER A 154 4.71 0.58 -18.37
CA SER A 154 4.25 0.72 -19.74
C SER A 154 4.89 1.93 -20.44
N GLY A 155 4.43 3.12 -20.18
CA GLY A 155 4.88 4.37 -20.74
C GLY A 155 4.55 5.53 -19.81
N LEU A 156 4.84 6.76 -20.24
CA LEU A 156 4.63 7.97 -19.46
C LEU A 156 4.02 9.07 -20.32
N ASP A 157 2.87 9.62 -19.88
CA ASP A 157 2.36 10.92 -20.35
C ASP A 157 3.21 12.03 -19.70
N GLU A 158 4.32 12.38 -20.35
CA GLU A 158 5.28 13.35 -19.82
C GLU A 158 4.71 14.76 -19.69
N ASP A 159 3.65 15.06 -20.46
CA ASP A 159 2.98 16.35 -20.50
C ASP A 159 1.93 16.50 -19.37
N HIS A 160 1.66 15.44 -18.60
CA HIS A 160 0.74 15.54 -17.48
C HIS A 160 1.25 16.55 -16.45
N GLY A 161 0.43 17.55 -16.15
CA GLY A 161 0.85 18.71 -15.36
C GLY A 161 1.36 18.40 -13.95
N ASP A 162 1.00 17.26 -13.38
CA ASP A 162 1.43 16.84 -12.04
C ASP A 162 2.89 16.39 -11.97
N PHE A 163 3.55 16.21 -13.09
CA PHE A 163 5.00 15.94 -13.10
C PHE A 163 5.84 17.22 -13.09
N GLY A 164 5.30 18.31 -13.63
CA GLY A 164 6.00 19.60 -13.72
C GLY A 164 7.36 19.46 -14.41
N THR A 165 8.43 19.88 -13.72
CA THR A 165 9.82 19.79 -14.20
C THR A 165 10.62 18.67 -13.54
N ARG A 166 9.95 17.72 -12.88
CA ARG A 166 10.60 16.70 -12.05
C ARG A 166 10.94 15.40 -12.79
N ILE A 167 10.64 15.30 -14.09
CA ILE A 167 11.10 14.20 -14.94
C ILE A 167 12.56 14.47 -15.31
N ILE A 168 13.49 13.63 -14.81
CA ILE A 168 14.91 13.70 -15.17
C ILE A 168 15.10 13.19 -16.60
N GLU A 169 14.50 12.03 -16.88
CA GLU A 169 14.51 11.39 -18.19
C GLU A 169 13.40 10.35 -18.23
N SER A 170 12.72 10.27 -19.36
CA SER A 170 11.93 9.11 -19.75
C SER A 170 12.69 8.38 -20.85
N LYS A 171 12.93 7.10 -20.66
CA LYS A 171 13.81 6.31 -21.50
C LYS A 171 13.10 5.16 -22.15
N ASP A 172 13.15 5.10 -23.47
CA ASP A 172 12.81 3.89 -24.23
C ASP A 172 13.87 2.81 -23.97
N VAL A 173 13.52 1.78 -23.20
CA VAL A 173 14.43 0.69 -22.85
C VAL A 173 14.25 -0.55 -23.73
N ILE A 174 13.27 -0.53 -24.62
CA ILE A 174 12.97 -1.64 -25.54
C ILE A 174 13.32 -1.31 -27.01
N GLY A 175 13.55 -0.03 -27.33
CA GLY A 175 14.05 0.41 -28.63
C GLY A 175 12.97 0.51 -29.72
N ASP A 176 11.74 0.81 -29.37
CA ASP A 176 10.67 1.02 -30.35
C ASP A 176 10.53 2.49 -30.80
N GLY A 177 11.29 3.40 -30.17
CA GLY A 177 11.37 4.82 -30.49
C GLY A 177 10.37 5.71 -29.76
N SER A 178 9.68 5.22 -28.74
CA SER A 178 8.70 5.96 -27.95
C SER A 178 8.85 5.73 -26.46
N THR A 179 8.36 6.67 -25.65
CA THR A 179 8.21 6.57 -24.19
C THR A 179 6.78 6.85 -23.74
N ALA A 180 5.87 7.11 -24.71
CA ALA A 180 4.50 7.48 -24.45
C ALA A 180 3.70 6.33 -23.83
N ASP A 181 2.65 6.66 -23.08
CA ASP A 181 1.74 5.68 -22.45
C ASP A 181 0.46 5.52 -23.28
N THR A 182 0.61 4.93 -24.47
CA THR A 182 -0.42 4.99 -25.52
C THR A 182 -1.52 3.94 -25.40
N TRP A 183 -1.34 2.87 -24.63
CA TRP A 183 -2.31 1.79 -24.50
C TRP A 183 -3.09 1.85 -23.19
N SER A 184 -2.47 1.54 -22.09
CA SER A 184 -3.19 1.32 -20.82
C SER A 184 -3.24 2.55 -19.90
N GLY A 185 -2.31 3.47 -20.03
CA GLY A 185 -2.14 4.57 -19.08
C GLY A 185 -1.61 4.09 -17.71
N HIS A 186 -1.11 2.85 -17.62
CA HIS A 186 -0.72 2.24 -16.35
C HIS A 186 0.53 2.88 -15.76
N GLY A 187 1.59 3.09 -16.55
CA GLY A 187 2.85 3.66 -16.07
C GLY A 187 2.70 5.11 -15.62
N THR A 188 1.88 5.90 -16.30
CA THR A 188 1.53 7.27 -15.90
C THR A 188 0.85 7.28 -14.54
N HIS A 189 -0.13 6.39 -14.34
CA HIS A 189 -0.82 6.24 -13.06
C HIS A 189 0.14 5.83 -11.94
N VAL A 190 1.01 4.87 -12.18
CA VAL A 190 2.03 4.38 -11.24
C VAL A 190 3.00 5.49 -10.87
N ALA A 191 3.59 6.19 -11.85
CA ALA A 191 4.54 7.28 -11.62
C ALA A 191 3.92 8.41 -10.79
N CYS A 192 2.69 8.81 -11.12
CA CYS A 192 1.96 9.85 -10.40
C CYS A 192 1.59 9.42 -8.97
N THR A 193 1.29 8.14 -8.75
CA THR A 193 1.05 7.61 -7.40
C THR A 193 2.29 7.75 -6.52
N VAL A 194 3.51 7.62 -7.09
CA VAL A 194 4.75 7.90 -6.37
C VAL A 194 4.88 9.40 -6.07
N LEU A 195 4.82 10.25 -7.11
CA LEU A 195 5.35 11.61 -7.04
C LEU A 195 4.52 12.71 -7.75
N GLY A 196 3.30 12.46 -8.20
CA GLY A 196 2.44 13.52 -8.70
C GLY A 196 2.25 14.62 -7.67
N ASP A 197 2.36 15.90 -8.06
CA ASP A 197 2.27 17.03 -7.11
C ASP A 197 0.84 17.51 -6.84
N GLY A 198 -0.14 17.01 -7.61
CA GLY A 198 -1.53 17.40 -7.48
C GLY A 198 -1.83 18.77 -8.08
N THR A 199 -1.01 19.29 -9.00
CA THR A 199 -1.26 20.58 -9.65
C THR A 199 -2.56 20.58 -10.47
N ARG A 200 -2.95 19.44 -11.03
CA ARG A 200 -4.19 19.28 -11.81
C ARG A 200 -5.41 18.96 -10.94
N GLY A 201 -5.20 18.57 -9.68
CA GLY A 201 -6.28 18.22 -8.77
C GLY A 201 -5.79 17.70 -7.42
N PRO A 202 -6.69 17.22 -6.55
CA PRO A 202 -6.35 16.94 -5.15
C PRO A 202 -5.63 15.58 -4.93
N TYR A 203 -5.18 14.90 -5.98
CA TYR A 203 -4.68 13.53 -5.92
C TYR A 203 -3.14 13.45 -5.96
N ALA A 204 -2.47 14.21 -5.11
CA ALA A 204 -1.01 14.18 -5.03
C ALA A 204 -0.47 12.80 -4.60
N GLY A 205 0.60 12.38 -5.22
CA GLY A 205 1.35 11.18 -4.86
C GLY A 205 2.00 11.27 -3.47
N VAL A 206 2.68 10.22 -3.08
CA VAL A 206 3.24 10.08 -1.73
C VAL A 206 4.44 11.00 -1.51
N ALA A 207 5.33 11.11 -2.50
CA ALA A 207 6.57 11.89 -2.47
C ALA A 207 6.56 13.00 -3.54
N PRO A 208 5.72 14.05 -3.39
CA PRO A 208 5.41 15.00 -4.46
C PRO A 208 6.57 15.93 -4.85
N ALA A 209 7.68 15.93 -4.13
CA ALA A 209 8.88 16.67 -4.50
C ALA A 209 10.01 15.77 -5.01
N ALA A 210 9.82 14.46 -5.06
CA ALA A 210 10.80 13.54 -5.66
C ALA A 210 10.91 13.74 -7.17
N GLU A 211 12.06 13.35 -7.73
CA GLU A 211 12.33 13.36 -9.16
C GLU A 211 12.12 11.97 -9.77
N LEU A 212 11.71 11.94 -11.02
CA LEU A 212 11.36 10.73 -11.76
C LEU A 212 12.42 10.37 -12.79
N TYR A 213 12.89 9.13 -12.73
CA TYR A 213 13.55 8.47 -13.86
C TYR A 213 12.62 7.36 -14.37
N PHE A 214 12.11 7.50 -15.59
CA PHE A 214 11.15 6.56 -16.15
C PHE A 214 11.80 5.64 -17.19
N GLN A 215 11.42 4.37 -17.20
CA GLN A 215 11.85 3.34 -18.14
C GLN A 215 10.63 2.72 -18.81
N ALA A 216 10.36 3.14 -20.06
CA ALA A 216 9.20 2.70 -20.84
C ALA A 216 9.44 1.30 -21.42
N MET A 217 8.52 0.38 -21.12
CA MET A 217 8.62 -1.05 -21.41
C MET A 217 7.46 -1.57 -22.30
N GLU A 218 6.48 -0.73 -22.65
CA GLU A 218 5.41 -1.08 -23.59
C GLU A 218 5.84 -0.73 -25.01
N ASN A 219 5.58 -1.64 -25.94
CA ASN A 219 5.80 -1.37 -27.35
C ASN A 219 4.58 -0.64 -27.94
N ASP A 220 4.72 0.63 -28.28
CA ASP A 220 3.64 1.50 -28.76
C ASP A 220 3.00 1.02 -30.06
N ASN A 221 3.70 0.25 -30.86
CA ASN A 221 3.16 -0.28 -32.11
C ASN A 221 2.26 -1.51 -31.90
N THR A 222 2.46 -2.25 -30.81
CA THR A 222 1.80 -3.55 -30.58
C THR A 222 1.03 -3.66 -29.27
N GLY A 223 1.24 -2.75 -28.31
CA GLY A 223 0.71 -2.83 -26.95
C GLY A 223 1.36 -3.94 -26.09
N ASN A 224 2.42 -4.57 -26.58
CA ASN A 224 3.07 -5.63 -25.84
C ASN A 224 4.00 -5.07 -24.77
N PHE A 225 3.85 -5.54 -23.55
CA PHE A 225 4.78 -5.26 -22.47
C PHE A 225 6.03 -6.15 -22.61
N VAL A 226 7.21 -5.52 -22.68
CA VAL A 226 8.48 -6.21 -22.91
C VAL A 226 9.45 -5.87 -21.77
N SER A 227 9.83 -6.88 -20.98
CA SER A 227 10.82 -6.69 -19.94
C SER A 227 12.24 -6.91 -20.50
N PRO A 228 13.10 -5.88 -20.50
CA PRO A 228 14.54 -6.06 -20.71
C PRO A 228 15.16 -6.85 -19.55
N SER A 229 16.47 -7.13 -19.64
CA SER A 229 17.20 -7.69 -18.50
C SER A 229 17.06 -6.80 -17.26
N LEU A 230 16.67 -7.37 -16.12
CA LEU A 230 16.53 -6.65 -14.85
C LEU A 230 17.86 -6.02 -14.42
N ASN A 231 18.97 -6.70 -14.67
CA ASN A 231 20.30 -6.17 -14.41
C ASN A 231 20.57 -4.86 -15.20
N TYR A 232 20.07 -4.78 -16.43
CA TYR A 232 20.17 -3.56 -17.22
C TYR A 232 19.31 -2.45 -16.61
N LEU A 233 18.04 -2.72 -16.32
CA LEU A 233 17.11 -1.72 -15.75
C LEU A 233 17.67 -1.12 -14.45
N PHE A 234 18.11 -1.97 -13.52
CA PHE A 234 18.58 -1.50 -12.22
C PHE A 234 19.92 -0.74 -12.31
N ASN A 235 20.88 -1.22 -13.13
CA ASN A 235 22.15 -0.54 -13.30
C ASN A 235 21.99 0.82 -14.00
N ASP A 236 21.12 0.89 -15.00
CA ASP A 236 20.83 2.10 -15.74
C ASP A 236 20.17 3.14 -14.82
N ALA A 237 19.12 2.77 -14.09
CA ALA A 237 18.46 3.63 -13.12
C ALA A 237 19.42 4.10 -12.01
N TYR A 238 20.24 3.18 -11.47
CA TYR A 238 21.23 3.52 -10.46
C TYR A 238 22.25 4.52 -10.98
N GLY A 239 22.70 4.36 -12.23
CA GLY A 239 23.60 5.30 -12.93
C GLY A 239 23.01 6.69 -13.12
N LYS A 240 21.69 6.83 -13.13
CA LYS A 240 20.95 8.11 -13.18
C LYS A 240 20.71 8.74 -11.81
N GLY A 241 21.18 8.11 -10.75
CA GLY A 241 21.03 8.60 -9.39
C GLY A 241 19.86 8.00 -8.62
N ALA A 242 19.00 7.17 -9.25
CA ALA A 242 17.92 6.53 -8.55
C ALA A 242 18.43 5.58 -7.46
N ARG A 243 17.77 5.59 -6.31
CA ARG A 243 18.05 4.70 -5.17
C ARG A 243 16.82 3.92 -4.71
N ILE A 244 15.72 4.14 -5.41
CA ILE A 244 14.47 3.42 -5.30
C ILE A 244 14.06 3.03 -6.72
N HIS A 245 13.71 1.77 -6.91
CA HIS A 245 13.24 1.25 -8.19
C HIS A 245 11.91 0.52 -7.96
N THR A 246 10.84 1.01 -8.56
CA THR A 246 9.50 0.44 -8.38
C THR A 246 9.00 -0.23 -9.65
N ASN A 247 8.40 -1.41 -9.47
CA ASN A 247 7.99 -2.33 -10.53
C ASN A 247 6.58 -2.83 -10.24
N SER A 248 5.62 -2.27 -10.94
CA SER A 248 4.20 -2.61 -10.76
C SER A 248 3.76 -3.71 -11.71
N TRP A 249 4.58 -4.73 -11.90
CA TRP A 249 4.39 -5.84 -12.82
C TRP A 249 5.05 -7.13 -12.32
N GLY A 250 4.77 -8.25 -12.96
CA GLY A 250 5.35 -9.55 -12.68
C GLY A 250 4.98 -10.57 -13.74
N SER A 251 5.45 -11.81 -13.59
CA SER A 251 5.11 -12.92 -14.48
C SER A 251 3.58 -13.16 -14.49
N SER A 252 3.01 -13.24 -15.68
CA SER A 252 1.62 -13.67 -15.87
C SER A 252 1.45 -15.19 -15.87
N GLN A 253 2.56 -15.93 -15.76
CA GLN A 253 2.52 -17.40 -15.78
C GLN A 253 2.19 -17.93 -14.39
N THR A 254 1.07 -18.64 -14.27
CA THR A 254 0.68 -19.30 -13.00
C THR A 254 1.72 -20.34 -12.54
N SER A 255 2.53 -20.86 -13.48
CA SER A 255 3.63 -21.76 -13.17
C SER A 255 4.78 -21.12 -12.39
N ASP A 256 4.87 -19.78 -12.37
CA ASP A 256 5.92 -19.02 -11.69
C ASP A 256 5.48 -18.51 -10.32
N GLN A 257 4.22 -18.67 -9.99
CA GLN A 257 3.69 -18.30 -8.68
C GLN A 257 4.40 -19.07 -7.57
N GLY A 258 4.79 -18.36 -6.53
CA GLY A 258 5.56 -18.88 -5.40
C GLY A 258 7.03 -19.18 -5.69
N LYS A 259 7.44 -19.28 -6.96
CA LYS A 259 8.77 -19.76 -7.34
C LYS A 259 9.84 -18.69 -7.32
N TYR A 260 11.02 -19.11 -6.93
CA TYR A 260 12.25 -18.34 -7.09
C TYR A 260 12.82 -18.59 -8.49
N THR A 261 12.66 -17.61 -9.39
CA THR A 261 13.04 -17.73 -10.82
C THR A 261 14.38 -17.04 -11.11
N SER A 262 14.80 -17.04 -12.38
CA SER A 262 15.98 -16.30 -12.85
C SER A 262 15.85 -14.79 -12.58
N GLU A 263 14.65 -14.25 -12.72
CA GLU A 263 14.36 -12.84 -12.46
C GLU A 263 14.48 -12.53 -10.97
N SER A 264 14.07 -13.46 -10.09
CA SER A 264 14.28 -13.35 -8.65
C SER A 264 15.77 -13.40 -8.29
N GLU A 265 16.57 -14.25 -8.99
CA GLU A 265 18.04 -14.27 -8.85
C GLU A 265 18.65 -12.92 -9.21
N ASP A 266 18.21 -12.28 -10.31
CA ASP A 266 18.72 -10.97 -10.77
C ASP A 266 18.40 -9.86 -9.77
N VAL A 267 17.18 -9.83 -9.20
CA VAL A 267 16.80 -8.87 -8.16
C VAL A 267 17.70 -9.02 -6.94
N ASP A 268 17.89 -10.25 -6.47
CA ASP A 268 18.71 -10.53 -5.29
C ASP A 268 20.17 -10.16 -5.52
N ASP A 269 20.71 -10.47 -6.69
CA ASP A 269 22.07 -10.13 -7.06
C ASP A 269 22.30 -8.61 -7.07
N ARG A 270 21.37 -7.84 -7.62
CA ARG A 270 21.53 -6.38 -7.70
C ARG A 270 21.35 -5.69 -6.36
N ALA A 271 20.34 -6.03 -5.58
CA ALA A 271 20.17 -5.48 -4.25
C ALA A 271 21.37 -5.79 -3.34
N ASN A 272 21.85 -7.03 -3.35
CA ASN A 272 23.06 -7.42 -2.61
C ASN A 272 24.30 -6.69 -3.12
N TYR A 273 24.47 -6.56 -4.46
CA TYR A 273 25.62 -5.88 -5.05
C TYR A 273 25.80 -4.47 -4.51
N TYR A 274 24.73 -3.67 -4.38
CA TYR A 274 24.83 -2.31 -3.87
C TYR A 274 24.97 -2.28 -2.35
N ASP A 275 24.23 -3.09 -1.60
CA ASP A 275 24.29 -3.10 -0.14
C ASP A 275 25.63 -3.62 0.41
N ARG A 276 26.32 -4.54 -0.28
CA ARG A 276 27.61 -5.06 0.20
C ARG A 276 28.74 -4.02 0.25
N PHE A 277 28.60 -2.91 -0.47
CA PHE A 277 29.53 -1.79 -0.42
C PHE A 277 29.14 -0.70 0.58
N TYR A 278 28.42 -1.07 1.59
CA TYR A 278 27.73 -0.30 2.64
C TYR A 278 28.46 0.91 3.24
N ASN A 279 29.79 1.03 3.06
CA ASN A 279 30.55 2.16 3.58
C ASN A 279 30.74 3.30 2.58
N ASN A 280 30.56 3.04 1.29
CA ASN A 280 30.95 3.99 0.23
C ASN A 280 29.88 4.17 -0.84
N VAL A 281 28.86 3.33 -0.87
CA VAL A 281 27.86 3.29 -1.93
C VAL A 281 26.48 3.23 -1.28
N GLU A 282 25.55 4.01 -1.79
CA GLU A 282 24.16 3.93 -1.36
C GLU A 282 23.51 2.65 -1.88
N GLY A 283 22.72 2.00 -1.06
CA GLY A 283 21.94 0.84 -1.44
C GLY A 283 20.83 1.18 -2.45
N LEU A 284 20.32 0.16 -3.13
CA LEU A 284 19.17 0.26 -4.02
C LEU A 284 17.98 -0.49 -3.39
N SER A 285 16.91 0.22 -3.13
CA SER A 285 15.63 -0.38 -2.71
C SER A 285 14.84 -0.77 -3.94
N ILE A 286 14.58 -2.07 -4.12
CA ILE A 286 13.84 -2.61 -5.26
C ILE A 286 12.48 -3.10 -4.76
N LEU A 287 11.40 -2.49 -5.29
CA LEU A 287 10.03 -2.84 -4.93
C LEU A 287 9.35 -3.58 -6.08
N PHE A 288 8.56 -4.60 -5.74
CA PHE A 288 7.72 -5.33 -6.69
C PHE A 288 6.30 -5.52 -6.16
N ALA A 289 5.34 -5.45 -7.08
CA ALA A 289 3.98 -5.87 -6.80
C ALA A 289 3.94 -7.37 -6.48
N SER A 290 3.10 -7.77 -5.51
CA SER A 290 2.94 -9.19 -5.19
C SER A 290 2.17 -9.96 -6.26
N GLY A 291 1.36 -9.27 -7.08
CA GLY A 291 0.43 -9.85 -8.07
C GLY A 291 -1.04 -9.71 -7.66
N ASN A 292 -1.94 -10.02 -8.59
CA ASN A 292 -3.38 -9.84 -8.43
C ASN A 292 -4.17 -11.17 -8.54
N ASP A 293 -3.53 -12.28 -8.17
CA ASP A 293 -4.06 -13.64 -8.27
C ASP A 293 -4.55 -14.21 -6.91
N GLY A 294 -4.78 -13.31 -5.91
CA GLY A 294 -5.35 -13.70 -4.61
C GLY A 294 -6.79 -14.21 -4.74
N SER A 295 -7.37 -14.76 -3.71
CA SER A 295 -6.93 -14.89 -2.31
C SER A 295 -6.27 -16.25 -1.98
N GLY A 296 -5.90 -17.03 -2.99
CA GLY A 296 -5.25 -18.31 -2.78
C GLY A 296 -3.83 -18.20 -2.18
N SER A 297 -3.39 -19.22 -1.44
CA SER A 297 -2.04 -19.32 -0.92
C SER A 297 -1.02 -19.61 -2.03
N GLY A 298 0.20 -19.06 -1.93
CA GLY A 298 1.28 -19.32 -2.89
C GLY A 298 1.11 -18.62 -4.24
N THR A 299 0.38 -17.50 -4.29
CA THR A 299 0.05 -16.79 -5.53
C THR A 299 0.93 -15.58 -5.82
N VAL A 300 1.97 -15.33 -5.01
CA VAL A 300 2.92 -14.23 -5.27
C VAL A 300 3.68 -14.49 -6.56
N ASN A 301 3.66 -13.51 -7.46
CA ASN A 301 4.30 -13.62 -8.76
C ASN A 301 5.80 -13.29 -8.70
N SER A 302 6.61 -13.98 -9.53
CA SER A 302 7.99 -13.57 -9.80
C SER A 302 7.99 -12.24 -10.60
N PRO A 303 8.95 -11.29 -10.38
CA PRO A 303 10.10 -11.35 -9.46
C PRO A 303 9.80 -10.97 -8.00
N GLY A 304 8.54 -10.70 -7.62
CA GLY A 304 8.16 -10.40 -6.24
C GLY A 304 8.52 -11.50 -5.23
N THR A 305 8.79 -12.72 -5.69
CA THR A 305 9.30 -13.83 -4.89
C THR A 305 10.78 -13.72 -4.51
N ALA A 306 11.51 -12.72 -5.00
CA ALA A 306 12.90 -12.46 -4.61
C ALA A 306 13.01 -12.15 -3.11
N LYS A 307 14.11 -12.59 -2.47
CA LYS A 307 14.36 -12.38 -1.02
C LYS A 307 14.53 -10.89 -0.71
N ASN A 308 15.36 -10.22 -1.54
CA ASN A 308 15.80 -8.86 -1.29
C ASN A 308 14.79 -7.80 -1.77
N ALA A 309 13.85 -8.19 -2.64
CA ALA A 309 12.75 -7.32 -3.02
C ALA A 309 11.89 -6.92 -1.81
N ILE A 310 11.43 -5.68 -1.80
CA ILE A 310 10.30 -5.25 -0.97
C ILE A 310 9.04 -5.58 -1.75
N THR A 311 8.41 -6.69 -1.41
CA THR A 311 7.21 -7.15 -2.11
C THR A 311 5.97 -6.59 -1.45
N VAL A 312 5.12 -5.93 -2.26
CA VAL A 312 4.02 -5.12 -1.76
C VAL A 312 2.67 -5.73 -2.18
N GLY A 313 1.88 -6.10 -1.18
CA GLY A 313 0.48 -6.47 -1.34
C GLY A 313 -0.45 -5.26 -1.22
N SER A 314 -1.73 -5.47 -1.45
CA SER A 314 -2.73 -4.41 -1.51
C SER A 314 -3.78 -4.51 -0.41
N HIS A 315 -4.05 -3.38 0.27
CA HIS A 315 -5.24 -3.19 1.09
C HIS A 315 -6.18 -2.13 0.49
N LEU A 316 -7.41 -2.06 1.01
CA LEU A 316 -8.40 -1.12 0.49
C LEU A 316 -8.02 0.33 0.81
N ASN A 317 -8.17 1.22 -0.18
CA ASN A 317 -7.92 2.65 -0.08
C ASN A 317 -9.25 3.42 -0.03
N ARG A 318 -10.01 3.24 1.04
CA ARG A 318 -11.29 3.92 1.28
C ARG A 318 -11.42 4.33 2.74
N GLY A 319 -12.42 5.16 3.07
CA GLY A 319 -12.70 5.61 4.45
C GLY A 319 -13.21 4.51 5.38
N GLY A 320 -13.37 4.83 6.64
CA GLY A 320 -13.87 3.92 7.67
C GLY A 320 -12.87 2.83 8.06
N SER A 321 -13.30 1.58 8.07
CA SER A 321 -12.46 0.41 8.40
C SER A 321 -11.63 -0.13 7.23
N ALA A 322 -11.75 0.46 6.03
CA ALA A 322 -11.12 -0.03 4.81
C ALA A 322 -9.60 -0.28 4.90
N PRO A 323 -8.77 0.57 5.55
CA PRO A 323 -7.35 0.29 5.69
C PRO A 323 -7.01 -0.96 6.49
N ASN A 324 -7.98 -1.57 7.17
CA ASN A 324 -7.83 -2.82 7.90
C ASN A 324 -8.41 -4.02 7.15
N LEU A 325 -8.57 -3.92 5.82
CA LEU A 325 -9.04 -4.99 4.96
C LEU A 325 -8.07 -5.19 3.81
N ILE A 326 -7.53 -6.40 3.71
CA ILE A 326 -6.73 -6.81 2.56
C ILE A 326 -7.62 -6.88 1.32
N TRP A 327 -7.14 -6.39 0.18
CA TRP A 327 -7.85 -6.54 -1.08
C TRP A 327 -7.88 -8.01 -1.50
N ASP A 328 -9.06 -8.52 -1.85
CA ASP A 328 -9.26 -9.96 -2.10
C ASP A 328 -8.36 -10.51 -3.21
N SER A 329 -8.10 -9.73 -4.25
CA SER A 329 -7.22 -10.15 -5.35
C SER A 329 -5.73 -9.95 -5.06
N SER A 330 -5.33 -9.35 -3.94
CA SER A 330 -3.91 -9.26 -3.58
C SER A 330 -3.29 -10.66 -3.47
N SER A 331 -2.24 -10.93 -4.24
CA SER A 331 -1.54 -12.21 -4.18
C SER A 331 -0.89 -12.44 -2.82
N ARG A 332 -0.88 -13.71 -2.39
CA ARG A 332 -0.50 -14.13 -1.05
C ARG A 332 0.58 -15.20 -1.08
N GLY A 333 1.43 -15.19 -0.06
CA GLY A 333 2.42 -16.21 0.17
C GLY A 333 1.85 -17.53 0.69
N PRO A 334 2.72 -18.38 1.20
CA PRO A 334 4.17 -18.26 1.20
C PRO A 334 4.78 -18.51 -0.19
N THR A 335 6.07 -18.23 -0.33
CA THR A 335 6.83 -18.76 -1.48
C THR A 335 7.00 -20.27 -1.37
N ASP A 336 7.43 -20.94 -2.45
CA ASP A 336 7.63 -22.39 -2.46
C ASP A 336 8.64 -22.85 -1.41
N ASP A 337 9.64 -22.03 -1.10
CA ASP A 337 10.62 -22.26 -0.03
C ASP A 337 10.18 -21.71 1.34
N GLN A 338 8.88 -21.42 1.49
CA GLN A 338 8.20 -21.03 2.73
C GLN A 338 8.60 -19.67 3.32
N ARG A 339 9.16 -18.75 2.51
CA ARG A 339 9.37 -17.38 2.95
C ARG A 339 8.04 -16.61 3.04
N ILE A 340 7.97 -15.73 4.03
CA ILE A 340 6.84 -14.83 4.20
C ILE A 340 6.85 -13.82 3.05
N LYS A 341 5.76 -13.76 2.30
CA LYS A 341 5.49 -12.76 1.27
C LYS A 341 3.97 -12.49 1.21
N PRO A 342 3.51 -11.26 0.88
CA PRO A 342 4.32 -10.05 0.65
C PRO A 342 5.11 -9.66 1.91
N ASP A 343 6.06 -8.72 1.79
CA ASP A 343 6.75 -8.18 2.98
C ASP A 343 5.84 -7.22 3.76
N ILE A 344 5.09 -6.39 3.03
CA ILE A 344 4.17 -5.37 3.56
C ILE A 344 2.96 -5.22 2.64
N VAL A 345 1.95 -4.52 3.11
CA VAL A 345 0.83 -4.04 2.27
C VAL A 345 0.73 -2.52 2.31
N ALA A 346 0.25 -1.96 1.20
CA ALA A 346 -0.01 -0.53 1.05
C ALA A 346 -1.37 -0.29 0.39
N PRO A 347 -1.89 0.94 0.38
CA PRO A 347 -3.13 1.26 -0.32
C PRO A 347 -3.02 0.94 -1.81
N GLY A 348 -3.84 0.03 -2.33
CA GLY A 348 -3.75 -0.39 -3.73
C GLY A 348 -5.09 -0.61 -4.42
N ALA A 349 -6.19 -0.77 -3.69
CA ALA A 349 -7.51 -0.86 -4.30
C ALA A 349 -8.24 0.48 -4.23
N TYR A 350 -8.78 0.93 -5.37
CA TYR A 350 -9.47 2.22 -5.53
C TYR A 350 -8.52 3.42 -5.36
N VAL A 351 -7.37 3.39 -6.01
CA VAL A 351 -6.39 4.49 -5.99
C VAL A 351 -6.62 5.40 -7.18
N ARG A 352 -6.81 6.69 -6.93
CA ARG A 352 -6.91 7.73 -7.96
C ARG A 352 -5.55 8.35 -8.20
N SER A 353 -5.16 8.38 -9.45
CA SER A 353 -3.89 8.95 -9.89
C SER A 353 -4.01 9.47 -11.33
N CYS A 354 -2.93 9.98 -11.89
CA CYS A 354 -2.92 10.60 -13.21
C CYS A 354 -3.43 9.64 -14.29
N LYS A 355 -4.19 10.21 -15.22
CA LYS A 355 -4.69 9.57 -16.41
C LYS A 355 -3.86 10.01 -17.60
N ALA A 356 -3.25 9.06 -18.30
CA ALA A 356 -2.57 9.35 -19.55
C ALA A 356 -3.59 9.85 -20.59
N GLN A 357 -3.33 11.02 -21.16
CA GLN A 357 -4.26 11.66 -22.10
C GLN A 357 -4.22 10.99 -23.48
N GLU A 358 -3.13 10.34 -23.82
CA GLU A 358 -2.87 9.67 -25.08
C GLU A 358 -3.22 8.18 -25.07
N ALA A 359 -3.56 7.61 -23.91
CA ALA A 359 -3.87 6.20 -23.79
C ALA A 359 -5.22 5.86 -24.45
N ASN A 360 -5.22 4.76 -25.23
CA ASN A 360 -6.40 4.31 -25.97
C ASN A 360 -7.35 3.45 -25.14
N ASP A 361 -6.88 2.82 -24.08
CA ASP A 361 -7.58 1.74 -23.37
C ASP A 361 -7.61 1.96 -21.85
N VAL A 362 -7.91 3.19 -21.45
CA VAL A 362 -8.05 3.54 -20.03
C VAL A 362 -9.36 2.97 -19.50
N VAL A 363 -9.28 1.95 -18.65
CA VAL A 363 -10.45 1.31 -18.03
C VAL A 363 -10.34 1.45 -16.51
N GLY A 364 -10.94 2.50 -15.97
CA GLY A 364 -11.02 2.73 -14.52
C GLY A 364 -12.43 2.54 -13.96
N THR A 365 -12.52 2.42 -12.65
CA THR A 365 -13.83 2.41 -11.95
C THR A 365 -14.42 3.81 -11.79
N TRP A 366 -13.60 4.83 -11.92
CA TRP A 366 -13.94 6.25 -12.00
C TRP A 366 -12.87 7.00 -12.78
N GLU A 367 -13.24 8.03 -13.52
CA GLU A 367 -12.30 8.90 -14.23
C GLU A 367 -12.85 10.34 -14.38
N ASP A 368 -11.92 11.29 -14.53
CA ASP A 368 -12.18 12.65 -15.00
C ASP A 368 -11.19 13.02 -16.12
N THR A 369 -11.00 14.30 -16.39
CA THR A 369 -10.10 14.75 -17.46
C THR A 369 -8.63 14.36 -17.20
N TYR A 370 -8.17 14.40 -15.94
CA TYR A 370 -6.76 14.26 -15.60
C TYR A 370 -6.44 13.04 -14.73
N TYR A 371 -7.45 12.40 -14.18
CA TYR A 371 -7.28 11.31 -13.21
C TYR A 371 -8.17 10.12 -13.50
N VAL A 372 -7.71 8.96 -13.08
CA VAL A 372 -8.44 7.70 -13.18
C VAL A 372 -8.26 6.89 -11.91
N GLU A 373 -9.24 6.06 -11.55
CA GLU A 373 -9.19 5.17 -10.38
C GLU A 373 -8.89 3.74 -10.83
N TYR A 374 -7.75 3.21 -10.37
CA TYR A 374 -7.35 1.82 -10.58
C TYR A 374 -7.26 1.05 -9.27
N SER A 375 -7.31 -0.29 -9.38
CA SER A 375 -7.13 -1.22 -8.26
C SER A 375 -6.14 -2.31 -8.64
N GLY A 376 -5.15 -2.54 -7.76
CA GLY A 376 -4.13 -3.56 -7.96
C GLY A 376 -2.99 -3.44 -6.96
N THR A 377 -2.22 -4.49 -6.81
CA THR A 377 -0.91 -4.40 -6.16
C THR A 377 0.04 -3.47 -6.91
N SER A 378 -0.25 -3.24 -8.21
CA SER A 378 0.39 -2.22 -9.05
C SER A 378 0.20 -0.80 -8.53
N MET A 379 -0.86 -0.50 -7.78
CA MET A 379 -1.11 0.80 -7.15
C MET A 379 -0.58 0.85 -5.72
N ALA A 380 -0.50 -0.30 -5.04
CA ALA A 380 0.11 -0.41 -3.72
C ALA A 380 1.63 -0.20 -3.76
N THR A 381 2.29 -0.76 -4.76
CA THR A 381 3.76 -0.72 -4.92
C THR A 381 4.30 0.71 -5.05
N PRO A 382 3.76 1.59 -5.90
CA PRO A 382 4.21 2.98 -5.98
C PRO A 382 3.89 3.78 -4.71
N ASN A 383 2.80 3.48 -4.00
CA ASN A 383 2.54 4.06 -2.67
C ASN A 383 3.67 3.71 -1.68
N ALA A 384 4.10 2.45 -1.65
CA ALA A 384 5.22 2.01 -0.82
C ALA A 384 6.57 2.60 -1.31
N ALA A 385 6.75 2.78 -2.63
CA ALA A 385 7.94 3.41 -3.19
C ALA A 385 8.06 4.90 -2.81
N GLY A 386 6.95 5.62 -2.84
CA GLY A 386 6.90 6.99 -2.31
C GLY A 386 7.21 7.02 -0.80
N ALA A 387 6.68 6.07 -0.01
CA ALA A 387 7.03 5.94 1.40
C ALA A 387 8.53 5.66 1.60
N ALA A 388 9.15 4.84 0.75
CA ALA A 388 10.60 4.60 0.75
C ALA A 388 11.39 5.89 0.43
N ALA A 389 10.89 6.77 -0.46
CA ALA A 389 11.50 8.06 -0.73
C ALA A 389 11.48 8.96 0.50
N LEU A 390 10.37 9.04 1.22
CA LEU A 390 10.27 9.81 2.47
C LEU A 390 11.16 9.24 3.58
N ILE A 391 11.31 7.92 3.66
CA ILE A 391 12.25 7.25 4.60
C ILE A 391 13.70 7.65 4.25
N ARG A 392 14.08 7.63 2.98
CA ARG A 392 15.44 8.01 2.58
C ARG A 392 15.72 9.49 2.83
N GLU A 393 14.78 10.37 2.51
CA GLU A 393 14.87 11.80 2.84
C GLU A 393 15.10 11.98 4.35
N TYR A 394 14.30 11.32 5.20
CA TYR A 394 14.49 11.35 6.65
C TYR A 394 15.89 10.89 7.08
N ILE A 395 16.38 9.78 6.53
CA ILE A 395 17.70 9.22 6.88
C ILE A 395 18.80 10.21 6.52
N LEU A 396 18.73 10.82 5.34
CA LEU A 396 19.77 11.69 4.82
C LEU A 396 19.73 13.08 5.46
N GLU A 397 18.55 13.69 5.55
CA GLU A 397 18.41 15.11 5.90
C GLU A 397 18.15 15.33 7.40
N ILE A 398 17.43 14.43 8.08
CA ILE A 398 17.07 14.58 9.51
C ILE A 398 17.97 13.77 10.40
N ALA A 399 18.21 12.50 10.05
CA ALA A 399 19.11 11.63 10.82
C ALA A 399 20.59 11.81 10.41
N GLU A 400 20.89 12.64 9.40
CA GLU A 400 22.24 12.96 8.90
C GLU A 400 23.10 11.71 8.65
N ARG A 401 22.48 10.67 8.13
CA ARG A 401 23.13 9.37 7.92
C ARG A 401 23.34 9.12 6.42
N PRO A 402 24.57 9.34 5.89
CA PRO A 402 24.86 9.24 4.47
C PRO A 402 24.84 7.78 3.98
N ALA A 403 24.60 7.58 2.70
CA ALA A 403 24.70 6.30 1.99
C ALA A 403 23.93 5.14 2.68
N PRO A 404 22.60 5.26 2.93
CA PRO A 404 21.83 4.18 3.54
C PRO A 404 21.76 2.96 2.64
N GLN A 405 21.71 1.77 3.25
CA GLN A 405 21.47 0.51 2.55
C GLN A 405 20.00 0.38 2.12
N GLY A 406 19.74 -0.37 1.05
CA GLY A 406 18.38 -0.73 0.64
C GLY A 406 17.67 -1.58 1.70
N SER A 407 18.39 -2.46 2.37
CA SER A 407 17.90 -3.24 3.50
C SER A 407 17.49 -2.38 4.71
N LEU A 408 18.08 -1.19 4.93
CA LEU A 408 17.62 -0.26 5.97
C LEU A 408 16.24 0.30 5.65
N VAL A 409 15.98 0.64 4.39
CA VAL A 409 14.66 1.13 3.96
C VAL A 409 13.61 0.03 4.18
N LYS A 410 13.91 -1.22 3.81
CA LYS A 410 13.05 -2.39 4.10
C LYS A 410 12.81 -2.55 5.60
N ALA A 411 13.86 -2.49 6.41
CA ALA A 411 13.74 -2.60 7.88
C ALA A 411 12.84 -1.51 8.48
N LEU A 412 12.96 -0.26 8.02
CA LEU A 412 12.16 0.85 8.53
C LEU A 412 10.70 0.79 8.07
N LEU A 413 10.42 0.35 6.84
CA LEU A 413 9.04 0.08 6.41
C LEU A 413 8.37 -0.97 7.30
N VAL A 414 9.09 -2.05 7.61
CA VAL A 414 8.59 -3.12 8.49
C VAL A 414 8.53 -2.67 9.95
N LEU A 415 9.48 -1.84 10.42
CA LEU A 415 9.49 -1.33 11.79
C LEU A 415 8.19 -0.62 12.15
N GLY A 416 7.70 0.23 11.25
CA GLY A 416 6.45 0.95 11.45
C GLY A 416 5.20 0.17 11.06
N ALA A 417 5.33 -0.92 10.33
CA ALA A 417 4.17 -1.64 9.79
C ALA A 417 3.20 -2.08 10.89
N ARG A 418 1.90 -1.89 10.61
CA ARG A 418 0.78 -2.23 11.50
C ARG A 418 -0.02 -3.39 10.96
N ASP A 419 -0.39 -4.24 11.85
CA ASP A 419 -1.30 -5.38 11.65
C ASP A 419 -2.64 -4.95 11.01
N VAL A 420 -3.15 -5.72 10.06
CA VAL A 420 -4.38 -5.45 9.33
C VAL A 420 -5.47 -6.43 9.77
N GLY A 421 -6.53 -5.92 10.36
CA GLY A 421 -7.66 -6.74 10.79
C GLY A 421 -7.42 -7.50 12.09
N ALA A 422 -7.29 -8.82 11.98
CA ALA A 422 -6.99 -9.68 13.13
C ALA A 422 -5.52 -9.56 13.53
N ARG A 423 -5.24 -9.78 14.79
CA ARG A 423 -3.89 -9.64 15.33
C ARG A 423 -3.09 -10.93 15.15
N ASP A 424 -2.47 -11.09 13.98
CA ASP A 424 -1.85 -12.36 13.59
C ASP A 424 -0.56 -12.26 12.75
N ILE A 425 0.04 -11.05 12.66
CA ILE A 425 1.34 -10.90 12.00
C ILE A 425 2.44 -11.75 12.68
N PRO A 426 3.45 -12.23 11.91
CA PRO A 426 3.48 -12.21 10.45
C PRO A 426 2.55 -13.27 9.84
N ASN A 427 1.94 -12.95 8.72
CA ASN A 427 1.14 -13.89 7.95
C ASN A 427 1.39 -13.72 6.43
N ASN A 428 0.83 -14.63 5.63
CA ASN A 428 1.05 -14.62 4.19
C ASN A 428 0.08 -13.73 3.40
N ASP A 429 -0.85 -13.06 4.06
CA ASP A 429 -1.82 -12.15 3.46
C ASP A 429 -1.28 -10.72 3.40
N GLU A 430 -0.58 -10.29 4.46
CA GLU A 430 -0.09 -8.93 4.65
C GLU A 430 1.40 -8.84 5.00
N GLY A 431 2.07 -9.97 5.20
CA GLY A 431 3.44 -10.00 5.68
C GLY A 431 3.55 -9.43 7.10
N TRP A 432 4.22 -8.30 7.22
CA TRP A 432 4.42 -7.58 8.49
C TRP A 432 3.39 -6.48 8.74
N GLY A 433 2.41 -6.36 7.85
CA GLY A 433 1.31 -5.41 7.99
C GLY A 433 1.37 -4.24 7.00
N ARG A 434 0.46 -3.28 7.19
CA ARG A 434 0.36 -2.08 6.36
C ARG A 434 1.37 -1.02 6.75
N VAL A 435 1.87 -0.29 5.77
CA VAL A 435 2.82 0.81 5.96
C VAL A 435 2.24 1.88 6.88
N ASP A 436 3.03 2.31 7.88
CA ASP A 436 2.75 3.45 8.74
C ASP A 436 4.05 4.23 9.01
N LEU A 437 4.24 5.34 8.29
CA LEU A 437 5.47 6.14 8.37
C LEU A 437 5.61 6.88 9.70
N LYS A 438 4.51 7.16 10.40
CA LYS A 438 4.60 7.75 11.73
C LYS A 438 5.25 6.81 12.73
N GLU A 439 4.89 5.54 12.68
CA GLU A 439 5.54 4.51 13.51
C GLU A 439 6.96 4.20 13.02
N SER A 440 7.21 4.29 11.70
CA SER A 440 8.56 4.06 11.13
C SER A 440 9.58 5.12 11.53
N LEU A 441 9.19 6.39 11.64
CA LEU A 441 10.14 7.51 11.70
C LEU A 441 10.01 8.36 12.98
N ALA A 442 8.82 8.40 13.56
CA ALA A 442 8.53 9.23 14.73
C ALA A 442 7.46 8.58 15.62
N PRO A 443 7.72 7.39 16.16
CA PRO A 443 6.76 6.71 17.04
C PRO A 443 6.45 7.60 18.24
N GLY A 444 5.18 7.68 18.61
CA GLY A 444 4.72 8.53 19.69
C GLY A 444 5.16 8.05 21.08
N ASN A 445 4.71 8.77 22.13
CA ASN A 445 4.87 8.38 23.53
C ASN A 445 6.33 8.29 24.02
N GLY A 446 7.21 9.18 23.52
CA GLY A 446 8.61 9.22 23.94
C GLY A 446 9.49 8.09 23.39
N ARG A 447 8.96 7.24 22.51
CA ARG A 447 9.75 6.19 21.86
C ARG A 447 10.71 6.77 20.83
N GLY A 448 11.98 6.42 20.94
CA GLY A 448 12.99 6.72 19.93
C GLY A 448 13.12 5.62 18.88
N ILE A 449 13.84 5.94 17.82
CA ILE A 449 14.29 4.99 16.80
C ILE A 449 15.80 4.97 16.79
N TRP A 450 16.35 3.79 16.70
CA TRP A 450 17.77 3.59 16.53
C TRP A 450 18.03 2.63 15.36
N VAL A 451 19.09 2.89 14.58
CA VAL A 451 19.44 2.07 13.43
C VAL A 451 20.94 1.79 13.35
N ASP A 452 21.30 0.60 12.86
CA ASP A 452 22.63 0.26 12.40
C ASP A 452 22.56 -0.43 11.04
N ASP A 453 23.18 0.16 10.02
CA ASP A 453 23.35 -0.41 8.69
C ASP A 453 24.83 -0.37 8.25
N ARG A 454 25.73 -0.34 9.24
CA ARG A 454 27.19 -0.27 9.03
C ARG A 454 27.93 -1.50 9.55
N SER A 455 27.22 -2.41 10.14
CA SER A 455 27.79 -3.65 10.68
C SER A 455 27.72 -4.79 9.67
N ILE A 456 28.62 -5.74 9.79
CA ILE A 456 28.73 -6.91 8.95
C ILE A 456 28.87 -8.20 9.77
N MET A 457 28.41 -9.31 9.21
CA MET A 457 28.74 -10.67 9.65
C MET A 457 29.72 -11.31 8.69
N SER A 458 30.78 -11.91 9.17
CA SER A 458 31.91 -12.37 8.35
C SER A 458 32.13 -13.87 8.38
N HIS A 459 31.48 -14.61 9.27
CA HIS A 459 31.61 -16.04 9.42
C HIS A 459 30.56 -16.59 10.39
N THR A 460 30.20 -17.83 10.21
CA THR A 460 29.29 -18.54 11.12
C THR A 460 29.72 -18.44 12.58
N GLY A 461 28.79 -18.03 13.44
CA GLY A 461 29.05 -17.80 14.87
C GLY A 461 29.50 -16.39 15.21
N HIS A 462 29.75 -15.51 14.22
CA HIS A 462 29.97 -14.08 14.48
C HIS A 462 28.76 -13.47 15.23
N LEU A 463 29.02 -12.70 16.26
CA LEU A 463 28.01 -12.11 17.14
C LEU A 463 28.26 -10.62 17.33
N LYS A 464 27.25 -9.82 17.14
CA LYS A 464 27.23 -8.39 17.49
C LYS A 464 26.13 -8.15 18.53
N SER A 465 26.45 -7.40 19.59
CA SER A 465 25.50 -7.10 20.66
C SER A 465 25.34 -5.58 20.83
N TYR A 466 24.10 -5.18 21.10
CA TYR A 466 23.70 -3.80 21.37
C TYR A 466 22.92 -3.78 22.67
N THR A 467 23.14 -2.76 23.48
CA THR A 467 22.41 -2.58 24.74
C THR A 467 21.60 -1.31 24.70
N PHE A 468 20.35 -1.40 25.12
CA PHE A 468 19.41 -0.29 25.16
C PHE A 468 18.80 -0.17 26.55
N ASN A 469 18.64 1.06 27.00
CA ASN A 469 17.91 1.33 28.23
C ASN A 469 16.47 1.72 27.90
N VAL A 470 15.51 0.89 28.26
CA VAL A 470 14.10 1.21 28.19
C VAL A 470 13.70 1.92 29.48
N THR A 471 13.37 3.19 29.41
CA THR A 471 13.04 4.02 30.58
C THR A 471 11.55 4.03 30.89
N ASP A 472 10.70 3.97 29.86
CA ASP A 472 9.24 4.00 29.99
C ASP A 472 8.67 2.59 29.80
N SER A 473 8.18 1.99 30.88
CA SER A 473 7.56 0.67 30.84
C SER A 473 6.15 0.74 30.22
N GLY A 474 5.76 -0.34 29.53
CA GLY A 474 4.42 -0.46 28.96
C GLY A 474 4.29 0.08 27.55
N GLN A 475 5.37 0.58 26.94
CA GLN A 475 5.43 0.89 25.53
C GLN A 475 5.91 -0.32 24.71
N PRO A 476 5.50 -0.45 23.44
CA PRO A 476 6.00 -1.53 22.60
C PRO A 476 7.49 -1.33 22.26
N LEU A 477 8.24 -2.44 22.26
CA LEU A 477 9.57 -2.55 21.70
C LEU A 477 9.50 -3.41 20.44
N LYS A 478 9.98 -2.88 19.32
CA LYS A 478 10.08 -3.63 18.05
C LYS A 478 11.51 -3.54 17.53
N ALA A 479 12.09 -4.68 17.21
CA ALA A 479 13.39 -4.79 16.58
C ALA A 479 13.22 -5.52 15.23
N VAL A 480 13.81 -4.97 14.18
CA VAL A 480 13.76 -5.50 12.81
C VAL A 480 15.18 -5.63 12.28
N LEU A 481 15.55 -6.84 11.93
CA LEU A 481 16.78 -7.19 11.24
C LEU A 481 16.46 -7.51 9.79
N ALA A 482 17.09 -6.81 8.84
CA ALA A 482 16.96 -7.09 7.41
C ALA A 482 18.35 -7.10 6.75
N TRP A 483 18.51 -7.93 5.75
CA TRP A 483 19.76 -7.95 4.97
C TRP A 483 19.48 -8.30 3.51
N SER A 484 20.26 -7.68 2.62
CA SER A 484 20.29 -8.07 1.22
C SER A 484 21.21 -9.28 1.08
N ASP A 485 20.63 -10.46 1.14
CA ASP A 485 21.34 -11.74 1.09
C ASP A 485 21.93 -12.00 -0.30
N GLU A 486 23.00 -12.78 -0.40
CA GLU A 486 23.51 -13.24 -1.69
C GLU A 486 22.41 -14.00 -2.45
N ARG A 487 22.40 -13.92 -3.78
CA ARG A 487 21.40 -14.60 -4.59
C ARG A 487 21.36 -16.09 -4.29
N GLY A 488 20.16 -16.63 -4.18
CA GLY A 488 19.92 -18.06 -4.08
C GLY A 488 20.10 -18.77 -5.44
N SER A 489 19.55 -19.93 -5.55
CA SER A 489 19.52 -20.70 -6.80
C SER A 489 18.12 -21.24 -7.05
N ARG A 490 17.54 -20.95 -8.23
CA ARG A 490 16.24 -21.49 -8.66
C ARG A 490 16.17 -23.03 -8.66
N PHE A 491 17.30 -23.70 -8.48
CA PHE A 491 17.37 -25.17 -8.36
C PHE A 491 17.46 -25.64 -6.90
N SER A 492 17.53 -24.71 -5.94
CA SER A 492 17.55 -25.00 -4.51
C SER A 492 16.14 -25.04 -3.94
N THR A 493 15.93 -25.84 -2.91
CA THR A 493 14.69 -25.86 -2.12
C THR A 493 14.68 -24.85 -0.98
N ASN A 494 15.83 -24.23 -0.68
CA ASN A 494 15.97 -23.13 0.27
C ASN A 494 16.81 -22.06 -0.40
N GLN A 495 16.32 -20.83 -0.40
CA GLN A 495 16.96 -19.72 -1.10
C GLN A 495 17.88 -18.91 -0.21
N LEU A 496 17.77 -19.02 1.12
CA LEU A 496 18.60 -18.30 2.06
C LEU A 496 20.05 -18.81 2.00
N VAL A 497 21.00 -17.89 1.76
CA VAL A 497 22.43 -18.18 1.63
C VAL A 497 23.17 -17.85 2.93
N ASN A 498 22.98 -16.65 3.45
CA ASN A 498 23.53 -16.23 4.74
C ASN A 498 22.38 -16.11 5.75
N ASN A 499 22.39 -16.98 6.75
CA ASN A 499 21.37 -16.99 7.79
C ASN A 499 21.82 -16.12 8.96
N LEU A 500 21.20 -14.95 9.15
CA LEU A 500 21.38 -14.11 10.32
C LEU A 500 20.21 -14.28 11.28
N ASN A 501 20.49 -14.32 12.58
CA ASN A 501 19.50 -14.51 13.62
C ASN A 501 19.41 -13.27 14.52
N LEU A 502 18.19 -12.81 14.77
CA LEU A 502 17.87 -11.76 15.74
C LEU A 502 17.53 -12.36 17.11
N GLU A 503 18.21 -11.89 18.14
CA GLU A 503 17.88 -12.20 19.54
C GLU A 503 17.59 -10.91 20.32
N VAL A 504 16.56 -10.92 21.15
CA VAL A 504 16.24 -9.81 22.07
C VAL A 504 16.08 -10.39 23.47
N GLU A 505 16.93 -9.94 24.40
CA GLU A 505 16.95 -10.39 25.79
C GLU A 505 16.43 -9.29 26.70
N LYS A 506 15.44 -9.64 27.50
CA LYS A 506 14.86 -8.79 28.56
C LYS A 506 15.83 -8.57 29.72
N PRO A 507 15.58 -7.55 30.58
CA PRO A 507 16.37 -7.34 31.81
C PRO A 507 16.40 -8.55 32.75
N ASP A 508 15.40 -9.42 32.76
CA ASP A 508 15.34 -10.63 33.57
C ASP A 508 16.03 -11.85 32.92
N GLY A 509 16.64 -11.70 31.75
CA GLY A 509 17.31 -12.77 31.01
C GLY A 509 16.38 -13.57 30.04
N THR A 510 15.09 -13.24 29.96
CA THR A 510 14.19 -13.89 29.01
C THR A 510 14.58 -13.57 27.59
N LEU A 511 14.73 -14.61 26.74
CA LEU A 511 15.17 -14.50 25.36
C LEU A 511 14.03 -14.66 24.38
N TYR A 512 13.93 -13.75 23.42
CA TYR A 512 13.06 -13.80 22.23
C TYR A 512 13.91 -13.95 20.98
N LYS A 513 13.49 -14.82 20.08
CA LYS A 513 14.12 -15.03 18.77
C LYS A 513 13.28 -14.39 17.66
N GLY A 514 13.96 -13.95 16.61
CA GLY A 514 13.31 -13.38 15.44
C GLY A 514 12.27 -14.32 14.84
N ASN A 515 11.17 -13.77 14.39
CA ASN A 515 10.08 -14.46 13.70
C ASN A 515 9.35 -15.57 14.51
N TYR A 516 9.60 -15.69 15.82
CA TYR A 516 8.87 -16.63 16.65
C TYR A 516 7.68 -15.94 17.35
N PHE A 517 6.51 -16.05 16.71
CA PHE A 517 5.30 -15.30 17.03
C PHE A 517 4.12 -16.20 17.44
N SER A 518 3.23 -15.64 18.24
CA SER A 518 1.88 -16.14 18.49
C SER A 518 0.94 -14.96 18.69
N GLN A 519 -0.21 -14.99 18.04
CA GLN A 519 -1.22 -13.93 18.12
C GLN A 519 -0.63 -12.52 17.86
N GLY A 520 0.18 -12.39 16.81
CA GLY A 520 0.79 -11.12 16.40
C GLY A 520 1.84 -10.56 17.35
N ARG A 521 2.45 -11.39 18.21
CA ARG A 521 3.49 -10.99 19.18
C ARG A 521 4.57 -12.03 19.28
N SER A 522 5.79 -11.57 19.57
CA SER A 522 6.89 -12.47 19.88
C SER A 522 6.65 -13.18 21.21
N ILE A 523 6.91 -14.49 21.21
CA ILE A 523 6.89 -15.34 22.39
C ILE A 523 8.30 -15.88 22.67
N GLN A 524 8.57 -16.23 23.94
CA GLN A 524 9.87 -16.78 24.35
C GLN A 524 10.09 -18.19 23.79
N GLY A 525 11.35 -18.54 23.57
CA GLY A 525 11.75 -19.88 23.11
C GLY A 525 11.77 -20.00 21.60
N GLY A 526 11.38 -21.16 21.06
CA GLY A 526 11.35 -21.48 19.64
C GLY A 526 12.70 -21.74 18.99
N ASP A 527 12.66 -22.06 17.70
CA ASP A 527 13.83 -22.22 16.86
C ASP A 527 14.18 -20.89 16.17
N TYR A 528 15.39 -20.78 15.64
CA TYR A 528 15.76 -19.67 14.77
C TYR A 528 15.11 -19.82 13.40
N ASP A 529 14.74 -18.72 12.79
CA ASP A 529 14.31 -18.71 11.41
C ASP A 529 15.52 -18.97 10.48
N ALA A 530 15.42 -19.96 9.62
CA ALA A 530 16.44 -20.31 8.65
C ALA A 530 15.96 -20.17 7.20
N THR A 531 14.91 -19.37 7.00
CA THR A 531 14.18 -19.26 5.73
C THR A 531 14.14 -17.81 5.23
N ASN A 532 13.85 -16.86 6.12
CA ASN A 532 13.67 -15.47 5.76
C ASN A 532 14.95 -14.64 5.95
N ASN A 533 15.17 -13.63 5.09
CA ASN A 533 16.21 -12.62 5.22
C ASN A 533 15.68 -11.32 5.88
N LEU A 534 14.66 -11.49 6.69
CA LEU A 534 14.03 -10.46 7.51
C LEU A 534 13.55 -11.09 8.81
N GLU A 535 14.01 -10.59 9.94
CA GLU A 535 13.59 -11.07 11.25
C GLU A 535 13.07 -9.95 12.13
N VAL A 536 11.99 -10.24 12.86
CA VAL A 536 11.34 -9.26 13.74
C VAL A 536 11.12 -9.84 15.12
N VAL A 537 11.35 -9.01 16.14
CA VAL A 537 10.86 -9.22 17.50
C VAL A 537 9.94 -8.05 17.86
N LEU A 538 8.72 -8.36 18.33
CA LEU A 538 7.72 -7.38 18.74
C LEU A 538 7.15 -7.73 20.12
N ILE A 539 7.34 -6.84 21.06
CA ILE A 539 6.91 -6.96 22.46
C ILE A 539 6.02 -5.76 22.78
N ASP A 540 4.77 -6.00 23.19
CA ASP A 540 3.80 -4.93 23.41
C ASP A 540 4.10 -4.01 24.57
N ASN A 541 4.54 -4.60 25.68
CA ASN A 541 4.73 -3.92 26.96
C ASN A 541 6.16 -4.21 27.42
N ALA A 542 7.12 -3.44 26.90
CA ALA A 542 8.49 -3.57 27.34
C ALA A 542 8.64 -3.12 28.81
N GLU A 543 9.38 -3.87 29.58
CA GLU A 543 9.73 -3.52 30.95
C GLU A 543 10.88 -2.49 30.95
N SER A 544 10.90 -1.59 31.92
CA SER A 544 12.04 -0.71 32.11
C SER A 544 13.29 -1.50 32.50
N GLY A 545 14.44 -1.08 32.01
CA GLY A 545 15.73 -1.72 32.30
C GLY A 545 16.60 -1.89 31.07
N ILE A 546 17.70 -2.60 31.23
CA ILE A 546 18.67 -2.85 30.16
C ILE A 546 18.24 -4.05 29.33
N TRP A 547 18.00 -3.79 28.06
CA TRP A 547 17.71 -4.79 27.05
C TRP A 547 18.94 -5.04 26.19
N THR A 548 19.16 -6.29 25.78
CA THR A 548 20.25 -6.65 24.89
C THR A 548 19.68 -7.20 23.58
N ILE A 549 20.06 -6.58 22.47
CA ILE A 549 19.73 -7.06 21.13
C ILE A 549 20.99 -7.64 20.50
N ARG A 550 20.89 -8.83 19.93
CA ARG A 550 22.01 -9.51 19.28
C ARG A 550 21.66 -9.87 17.86
N VAL A 551 22.64 -9.66 16.98
CA VAL A 551 22.64 -10.23 15.62
C VAL A 551 23.73 -11.29 15.60
N LYS A 552 23.35 -12.50 15.18
CA LYS A 552 24.23 -13.66 15.17
C LYS A 552 24.23 -14.31 13.81
N ASP A 553 25.39 -14.59 13.28
CA ASP A 553 25.54 -15.40 12.07
C ASP A 553 25.30 -16.87 12.40
N GLY A 554 24.13 -17.38 12.00
CA GLY A 554 23.70 -18.78 12.22
C GLY A 554 24.19 -19.72 11.14
N GLY A 555 24.57 -19.19 9.98
CA GLY A 555 25.07 -19.97 8.84
C GLY A 555 25.52 -19.08 7.71
N HIS A 556 26.84 -19.04 7.48
CA HIS A 556 27.48 -18.23 6.44
C HIS A 556 27.81 -19.10 5.24
N GLY A 557 26.92 -19.07 4.23
CA GLY A 557 27.06 -19.84 2.99
C GLY A 557 27.60 -19.01 1.82
N GLY A 558 27.61 -17.69 1.96
CA GLY A 558 27.99 -16.75 0.93
C GLY A 558 29.50 -16.56 0.78
N SER A 559 29.85 -15.86 -0.31
CA SER A 559 31.24 -15.58 -0.67
C SER A 559 31.80 -14.32 -0.02
N TYR A 560 30.94 -13.46 0.52
CA TYR A 560 31.29 -12.15 1.06
C TYR A 560 30.76 -11.99 2.48
N ALA A 561 31.39 -11.09 3.26
CA ALA A 561 30.81 -10.67 4.52
C ALA A 561 29.41 -10.07 4.29
N GLN A 562 28.46 -10.46 5.12
CA GLN A 562 27.06 -10.06 5.00
C GLN A 562 26.80 -8.77 5.78
N PRO A 563 26.58 -7.62 5.10
CA PRO A 563 26.04 -6.43 5.74
C PRO A 563 24.58 -6.65 6.14
N TYR A 564 24.15 -5.94 7.15
CA TYR A 564 22.75 -5.97 7.60
C TYR A 564 22.30 -4.60 8.10
N ALA A 565 21.01 -4.40 8.14
CA ALA A 565 20.34 -3.30 8.77
C ALA A 565 19.56 -3.78 10.00
N LEU A 566 19.81 -3.17 11.14
CA LEU A 566 19.03 -3.35 12.36
C LEU A 566 18.33 -2.04 12.68
N ALA A 567 17.01 -2.07 12.79
CA ALA A 567 16.18 -0.96 13.21
C ALA A 567 15.43 -1.32 14.50
N VAL A 568 15.44 -0.43 15.48
CA VAL A 568 14.81 -0.67 16.78
C VAL A 568 13.99 0.54 17.18
N SER A 569 12.75 0.32 17.63
CA SER A 569 11.89 1.34 18.24
C SER A 569 11.45 0.90 19.64
N GLY A 570 11.15 1.87 20.52
CA GLY A 570 10.69 1.58 21.89
C GLY A 570 11.69 1.97 22.97
N MET A 571 12.72 2.70 22.59
CA MET A 571 13.71 3.26 23.50
C MET A 571 13.35 4.72 23.79
N GLY A 572 13.40 5.13 25.01
CA GLY A 572 13.14 6.49 25.46
C GLY A 572 14.05 6.86 26.63
#